data_2c00f722847df47aa84123914360270f
#
_entry.id   2c00f722847df47aa84123914360270f
#
_cell.length_a   1.000
_cell.length_b   1.000
_cell.length_c   1.000
_cell.angle_alpha   90.00
_cell.angle_beta   90.00
_cell.angle_gamma   90.00
#
_symmetry.space_group_name_H-M   'P 1'
#
loop_
_entity.id
_entity.type
_entity.pdbx_description
1 polymer ?
#
loop_
_entity_poly.entity_id
_entity_poly.type
_entity_poly.pdbx_seq_one_letter_code
_entity_poly.pdbx_strand_id
1 'polypeptide(L)'
;MLFFAYILASQPHGTLYVGSTPDLIRRIWEHKTNAVGGFTAKYGVDRLVWFEAHESMAAAAKRERQIKEWKRAWKIELIERDNPQWIDLYPMLRA
;
A
#
# COMPACT_ATOMS: atom_id res chain seq x y z
N MET A 1 -4.19 -12.43 14.73
CA MET A 1 -3.87 -12.27 13.30
C MET A 1 -4.32 -10.91 12.82
N LEU A 2 -3.48 -10.21 12.05
CA LEU A 2 -3.80 -8.89 11.55
C LEU A 2 -3.99 -8.90 10.04
N PHE A 3 -4.83 -7.97 9.57
CA PHE A 3 -5.11 -7.75 8.16
C PHE A 3 -4.75 -6.29 7.86
N PHE A 4 -4.38 -5.97 6.63
CA PHE A 4 -3.81 -4.66 6.34
C PHE A 4 -4.47 -3.98 5.16
N ALA A 5 -4.68 -2.66 5.29
CA ALA A 5 -4.88 -1.78 4.15
C ALA A 5 -3.51 -1.14 3.87
N TYR A 6 -3.20 -0.91 2.61
CA TYR A 6 -1.87 -0.38 2.23
C TYR A 6 -1.94 0.48 0.99
N ILE A 7 -0.91 1.32 0.82
CA ILE A 7 -0.74 2.13 -0.39
C ILE A 7 0.65 1.86 -0.96
N LEU A 8 0.70 1.58 -2.25
CA LEU A 8 1.95 1.48 -3.00
C LEU A 8 2.09 2.71 -3.88
N ALA A 9 3.34 3.10 -4.16
CA ALA A 9 3.65 4.19 -5.08
C ALA A 9 4.75 3.75 -6.06
N SER A 10 4.76 4.34 -7.24
CA SER A 10 5.83 4.11 -8.21
C SER A 10 7.10 4.86 -7.81
N GLN A 11 6.92 6.02 -7.17
CA GLN A 11 7.99 6.91 -6.71
C GLN A 11 7.33 7.98 -5.84
N PRO A 12 8.09 8.86 -5.15
CA PRO A 12 7.48 9.96 -4.42
C PRO A 12 6.59 10.77 -5.35
N HIS A 13 5.34 10.99 -4.92
CA HIS A 13 4.31 11.70 -5.68
C HIS A 13 3.97 11.06 -7.04
N GLY A 14 4.31 9.77 -7.22
CA GLY A 14 4.02 9.04 -8.44
C GLY A 14 2.63 8.41 -8.43
N THR A 15 2.48 7.36 -9.26
CA THR A 15 1.23 6.61 -9.36
C THR A 15 0.98 5.84 -8.06
N LEU A 16 -0.26 5.85 -7.58
CA LEU A 16 -0.65 5.19 -6.34
C LEU A 16 -1.55 3.99 -6.61
N TYR A 17 -1.42 2.98 -5.75
CA TYR A 17 -2.30 1.82 -5.74
C TYR A 17 -2.71 1.54 -4.29
N VAL A 18 -4.01 1.39 -4.04
CA VAL A 18 -4.55 1.09 -2.71
C VAL A 18 -5.07 -0.33 -2.71
N GLY A 19 -4.68 -1.11 -1.70
CA GLY A 19 -5.09 -2.50 -1.58
C GLY A 19 -5.33 -2.93 -0.14
N SER A 20 -5.76 -4.17 0.02
CA SER A 20 -5.88 -4.80 1.34
C SER A 20 -5.47 -6.27 1.23
N THR A 21 -4.96 -6.84 2.32
CA THR A 21 -4.41 -8.19 2.31
C THR A 21 -4.38 -8.80 3.71
N PRO A 22 -4.54 -10.12 3.83
CA PRO A 22 -4.29 -10.82 5.10
C PRO A 22 -2.81 -11.07 5.36
N ASP A 23 -1.92 -10.86 4.37
CA ASP A 23 -0.49 -11.11 4.51
C ASP A 23 0.29 -10.00 3.79
N LEU A 24 0.64 -8.96 4.53
CA LEU A 24 1.26 -7.77 3.95
C LEU A 24 2.63 -8.08 3.33
N ILE A 25 3.49 -8.78 4.04
CA ILE A 25 4.85 -9.09 3.57
C ILE A 25 4.79 -9.86 2.25
N ARG A 26 3.96 -10.90 2.20
CA ARG A 26 3.81 -11.71 1.00
C ARG A 26 3.25 -10.90 -0.16
N ARG A 27 2.21 -10.10 0.10
CA ARG A 27 1.57 -9.31 -0.97
C ARG A 27 2.53 -8.29 -1.57
N ILE A 28 3.32 -7.62 -0.74
CA ILE A 28 4.28 -6.65 -1.26
C ILE A 28 5.40 -7.36 -2.05
N TRP A 29 5.85 -8.51 -1.55
CA TRP A 29 6.81 -9.34 -2.28
C TRP A 29 6.27 -9.71 -3.68
N GLU A 30 5.00 -10.10 -3.75
CA GLU A 30 4.35 -10.44 -5.03
C GLU A 30 4.34 -9.25 -5.98
N HIS A 31 4.06 -8.04 -5.49
CA HIS A 31 4.11 -6.83 -6.32
C HIS A 31 5.53 -6.55 -6.80
N LYS A 32 6.52 -6.68 -5.93
CA LYS A 32 7.92 -6.39 -6.26
C LYS A 32 8.49 -7.38 -7.28
N THR A 33 8.02 -8.62 -7.26
CA THR A 33 8.50 -9.65 -8.18
C THR A 33 7.60 -9.79 -9.43
N ASN A 34 6.61 -8.91 -9.56
CA ASN A 34 5.63 -8.91 -10.65
C ASN A 34 4.83 -10.21 -10.74
N ALA A 35 4.73 -10.94 -9.62
CA ALA A 35 3.99 -12.20 -9.57
C ALA A 35 2.49 -12.01 -9.80
N VAL A 36 1.95 -10.82 -9.44
CA VAL A 36 0.52 -10.53 -9.59
C VAL A 36 0.16 -9.91 -10.94
N GLY A 37 1.12 -9.35 -11.67
CA GLY A 37 0.86 -8.70 -12.95
C GLY A 37 -0.11 -7.51 -12.84
N GLY A 38 -0.71 -7.12 -13.97
CA GLY A 38 -1.74 -6.08 -14.01
C GLY A 38 -1.21 -4.67 -13.82
N PHE A 39 -2.03 -3.82 -13.17
CA PHE A 39 -1.78 -2.39 -13.05
C PHE A 39 -0.43 -2.08 -12.41
N THR A 40 -0.14 -2.68 -11.25
CA THR A 40 1.08 -2.37 -10.50
C THR A 40 2.33 -2.79 -11.26
N ALA A 41 2.30 -3.95 -11.92
CA ALA A 41 3.42 -4.40 -12.76
C ALA A 41 3.64 -3.48 -13.94
N LYS A 42 2.55 -3.07 -14.60
CA LYS A 42 2.60 -2.22 -15.79
C LYS A 42 3.21 -0.85 -15.49
N TYR A 43 2.88 -0.27 -14.34
CA TYR A 43 3.31 1.08 -14.00
C TYR A 43 4.44 1.14 -12.96
N GLY A 44 5.01 0.00 -12.60
CA GLY A 44 6.12 -0.05 -11.65
C GLY A 44 5.75 0.42 -10.26
N VAL A 45 4.53 0.11 -9.81
CA VAL A 45 3.99 0.58 -8.52
C VAL A 45 4.25 -0.50 -7.48
N ASP A 46 5.41 -0.43 -6.82
CA ASP A 46 5.83 -1.47 -5.87
C ASP A 46 6.52 -0.95 -4.61
N ARG A 47 6.54 0.36 -4.41
CA ARG A 47 7.11 0.96 -3.20
C ARG A 47 6.02 1.04 -2.14
N LEU A 48 6.19 0.37 -1.00
CA LEU A 48 5.22 0.42 0.10
C LEU A 48 5.42 1.72 0.87
N VAL A 49 4.43 2.63 0.78
CA VAL A 49 4.56 3.94 1.41
C VAL A 49 3.64 4.17 2.59
N TRP A 50 2.65 3.30 2.79
CA TRP A 50 1.74 3.38 3.93
C TRP A 50 1.04 2.05 4.15
N PHE A 51 0.80 1.69 5.41
CA PHE A 51 -0.04 0.54 5.75
C PHE A 51 -0.69 0.76 7.12
N GLU A 52 -1.80 0.04 7.34
CA GLU A 52 -2.56 0.14 8.58
C GLU A 52 -3.12 -1.24 8.93
N ALA A 53 -2.91 -1.67 10.17
CA ALA A 53 -3.38 -2.97 10.64
C ALA A 53 -4.84 -2.91 11.09
N HIS A 54 -5.58 -3.98 10.80
CA HIS A 54 -6.97 -4.14 11.22
C HIS A 54 -7.17 -5.54 11.79
N GLU A 55 -8.18 -5.70 12.63
CA GLU A 55 -8.46 -6.99 13.28
C GLU A 55 -9.26 -7.95 12.41
N SER A 56 -9.83 -7.46 11.30
CA SER A 56 -10.58 -8.31 10.37
C SER A 56 -10.30 -7.91 8.93
N MET A 57 -10.46 -8.87 8.02
CA MET A 57 -10.32 -8.58 6.59
C MET A 57 -11.42 -7.62 6.13
N ALA A 58 -12.62 -7.74 6.70
CA ALA A 58 -13.71 -6.83 6.37
C ALA A 58 -13.35 -5.38 6.69
N ALA A 59 -12.73 -5.14 7.86
CA ALA A 59 -12.30 -3.81 8.24
C ALA A 59 -11.20 -3.28 7.32
N ALA A 60 -10.22 -4.10 6.97
CA ALA A 60 -9.15 -3.73 6.06
C ALA A 60 -9.71 -3.38 4.67
N ALA A 61 -10.62 -4.21 4.15
CA ALA A 61 -11.25 -3.98 2.84
C ALA A 61 -12.11 -2.73 2.83
N LYS A 62 -12.80 -2.44 3.94
CA LYS A 62 -13.60 -1.23 4.08
C LYS A 62 -12.71 0.01 4.02
N ARG A 63 -11.57 -0.04 4.72
CA ARG A 63 -10.59 1.05 4.71
C ARG A 63 -10.01 1.26 3.31
N GLU A 64 -9.70 0.19 2.61
CA GLU A 64 -9.24 0.26 1.24
C GLU A 64 -10.24 0.99 0.34
N ARG A 65 -11.52 0.61 0.40
CA ARG A 65 -12.56 1.25 -0.40
C ARG A 65 -12.71 2.73 -0.07
N GLN A 66 -12.64 3.06 1.21
CA GLN A 66 -12.73 4.44 1.69
C GLN A 66 -11.60 5.29 1.11
N ILE A 67 -10.37 4.81 1.19
CA ILE A 67 -9.20 5.52 0.69
C ILE A 67 -9.25 5.66 -0.84
N LYS A 68 -9.71 4.63 -1.54
CA LYS A 68 -9.82 4.67 -3.01
C LYS A 68 -10.74 5.80 -3.49
N GLU A 69 -11.74 6.17 -2.71
CA GLU A 69 -12.68 7.24 -3.06
C GLU A 69 -12.16 8.63 -2.73
N TRP A 70 -11.06 8.72 -1.98
CA TRP A 70 -10.49 10.02 -1.61
C TRP A 70 -9.85 10.71 -2.80
N LYS A 71 -9.82 12.04 -2.75
CA LYS A 71 -9.00 12.84 -3.66
C LYS A 71 -7.54 12.46 -3.48
N ARG A 72 -6.78 12.59 -4.56
CA ARG A 72 -5.35 12.27 -4.52
C ARG A 72 -4.61 13.03 -3.40
N ALA A 73 -4.92 14.31 -3.22
CA ALA A 73 -4.30 15.12 -2.18
C ALA A 73 -4.46 14.52 -0.78
N TRP A 74 -5.61 13.91 -0.50
CA TRP A 74 -5.87 13.27 0.79
C TRP A 74 -5.06 11.99 0.98
N LYS A 75 -4.84 11.24 -0.09
CA LYS A 75 -3.99 10.04 -0.05
C LYS A 75 -2.55 10.44 0.24
N ILE A 76 -2.06 11.50 -0.40
CA ILE A 76 -0.71 12.03 -0.18
C ILE A 76 -0.57 12.49 1.27
N GLU A 77 -1.56 13.20 1.80
CA GLU A 77 -1.55 13.66 3.19
C GLU A 77 -1.47 12.49 4.16
N LEU A 78 -2.23 11.42 3.91
CA LEU A 78 -2.19 10.22 4.74
C LEU A 78 -0.80 9.60 4.74
N ILE A 79 -0.19 9.46 3.57
CA ILE A 79 1.16 8.92 3.43
C ILE A 79 2.16 9.77 4.20
N GLU A 80 2.13 11.07 3.99
CA GLU A 80 3.16 11.98 4.52
C GLU A 80 3.04 12.24 6.01
N ARG A 81 1.90 11.92 6.62
CA ARG A 81 1.74 12.03 8.07
C ARG A 81 2.80 11.22 8.80
N ASP A 82 3.08 9.99 8.34
CA ASP A 82 4.02 9.09 8.98
C ASP A 82 5.25 8.81 8.13
N ASN A 83 5.23 9.16 6.84
CA ASN A 83 6.30 8.84 5.91
C ASN A 83 6.52 10.01 4.94
N PRO A 84 6.96 11.17 5.45
CA PRO A 84 7.11 12.39 4.62
C PRO A 84 8.12 12.25 3.49
N GLN A 85 9.06 11.30 3.61
CA GLN A 85 10.10 11.08 2.58
C GLN A 85 9.71 10.01 1.55
N TRP A 86 8.53 9.39 1.70
CA TRP A 86 8.06 8.34 0.80
C TRP A 86 9.06 7.17 0.71
N ILE A 87 9.63 6.81 1.88
CA ILE A 87 10.56 5.68 1.98
C ILE A 87 9.78 4.39 1.73
N ASP A 88 10.41 3.42 1.05
CA ASP A 88 9.84 2.09 0.91
C ASP A 88 9.92 1.39 2.26
N LEU A 89 8.77 1.12 2.86
CA LEU A 89 8.67 0.52 4.19
C LEU A 89 8.86 -1.00 4.19
N TYR A 90 8.94 -1.61 3.01
CA TYR A 90 9.05 -3.07 2.92
C TYR A 90 10.28 -3.66 3.62
N PRO A 91 11.49 -3.09 3.48
CA PRO A 91 12.65 -3.63 4.18
C PRO A 91 12.48 -3.68 5.69
N MET A 92 11.75 -2.72 6.28
CA MET A 92 11.48 -2.69 7.72
C MET A 92 10.62 -3.86 8.17
N LEU A 93 9.69 -4.30 7.33
CA LEU A 93 8.79 -5.41 7.65
C LEU A 93 9.52 -6.75 7.66
N ARG A 94 10.62 -6.84 6.94
CA ARG A 94 11.39 -8.08 6.82
C ARG A 94 12.54 -8.17 7.80
N ALA A 95 12.79 -7.10 8.51
CA ALA A 95 13.91 -7.01 9.47
C ALA A 95 13.74 -7.98 10.64
#